data_5b0b62f1dcfaa646712e19eec56b3de0
#
_entry.id   5b0b62f1dcfaa646712e19eec56b3de0
#
_cell.length_a   1.000
_cell.length_b   1.000
_cell.length_c   1.000
_cell.angle_alpha   90.00
_cell.angle_beta   90.00
_cell.angle_gamma   90.00
#
_symmetry.space_group_name_H-M   'P 1'
#
loop_
_entity.id
_entity.type
_entity.pdbx_description
1 polymer ?
#
loop_
_entity_poly.entity_id
_entity_poly.type
_entity_poly.pdbx_seq_one_letter_code
_entity_poly.pdbx_strand_id
1 'polypeptide(L)'
;IITHLDSDRTANELKSLWDEIKKGENNIIGLIGSNNYKKSILICASSLKNSNFDCKEALSLISDKVGGRGGGKKNLAQAGCDEIKSSNLDEGIEIIKNLL
;
A
#
# COMPACT_ATOMS: atom_id res chain seq x y z
N ILE A 1 8.68 -5.52 5.49
CA ILE A 1 7.72 -4.49 5.05
C ILE A 1 8.49 -3.33 4.47
N ILE A 2 8.14 -2.94 3.26
CA ILE A 2 8.77 -1.82 2.55
C ILE A 2 7.74 -0.72 2.38
N THR A 3 8.12 0.51 2.71
CA THR A 3 7.25 1.68 2.49
C THR A 3 7.91 2.67 1.55
N HIS A 4 7.10 3.39 0.80
CA HIS A 4 7.58 4.42 -0.12
C HIS A 4 6.48 5.47 -0.31
N LEU A 5 6.85 6.74 -0.32
CA LEU A 5 5.93 7.84 -0.56
C LEU A 5 6.50 8.75 -1.65
N ASP A 6 5.72 8.90 -2.71
CA ASP A 6 6.07 9.70 -3.87
C ASP A 6 5.11 10.88 -4.04
N SER A 7 5.29 11.64 -5.10
CA SER A 7 4.39 12.73 -5.49
C SER A 7 4.11 12.64 -6.99
N ASP A 8 2.89 12.97 -7.37
CA ASP A 8 2.46 13.07 -8.77
C ASP A 8 2.67 11.79 -9.59
N ARG A 9 2.42 10.64 -8.96
CA ARG A 9 2.48 9.34 -9.63
C ARG A 9 1.09 8.78 -9.87
N THR A 10 0.91 8.09 -10.97
CA THR A 10 -0.33 7.37 -11.26
C THR A 10 -0.31 6.00 -10.54
N ALA A 11 -1.49 5.39 -10.46
CA ALA A 11 -1.59 4.03 -9.91
C ALA A 11 -0.73 3.05 -10.71
N ASN A 12 -0.70 3.17 -12.03
CA ASN A 12 0.11 2.30 -12.88
C ASN A 12 1.61 2.48 -12.62
N GLU A 13 2.05 3.72 -12.40
CA GLU A 13 3.45 3.98 -12.06
C GLU A 13 3.83 3.36 -10.71
N LEU A 14 2.94 3.44 -9.72
CA LEU A 14 3.18 2.81 -8.42
C LEU A 14 3.21 1.29 -8.52
N LYS A 15 2.35 0.70 -9.34
CA LYS A 15 2.36 -0.74 -9.60
C LYS A 15 3.64 -1.19 -10.30
N SER A 16 4.14 -0.37 -11.23
CA SER A 16 5.43 -0.64 -11.90
C SER A 16 6.58 -0.57 -10.90
N LEU A 17 6.55 0.38 -9.98
CA LEU A 17 7.55 0.45 -8.91
C LEU A 17 7.51 -0.80 -8.04
N TRP A 18 6.32 -1.27 -7.69
CA TRP A 18 6.16 -2.51 -6.94
C TRP A 18 6.75 -3.71 -7.68
N ASP A 19 6.50 -3.79 -8.99
CA ASP A 19 7.05 -4.87 -9.81
C ASP A 19 8.58 -4.87 -9.80
N GLU A 20 9.19 -3.70 -9.80
CA GLU A 20 10.65 -3.57 -9.70
C GLU A 20 11.16 -3.99 -8.31
N ILE A 21 10.47 -3.56 -7.26
CA ILE A 21 10.85 -3.89 -5.88
C ILE A 21 10.82 -5.40 -5.66
N LYS A 22 9.75 -6.07 -6.11
CA LYS A 22 9.59 -7.51 -5.86
C LYS A 22 10.49 -8.40 -6.69
N LYS A 23 11.12 -7.89 -7.75
CA LYS A 23 12.01 -8.69 -8.61
C LYS A 23 13.20 -9.29 -7.87
N GLY A 24 13.76 -8.54 -6.94
CA GLY A 24 14.92 -8.98 -6.18
C GLY A 24 14.59 -9.63 -4.85
N GLU A 25 13.33 -9.65 -4.47
CA GLU A 25 12.90 -10.06 -3.14
C GLU A 25 11.63 -10.88 -3.18
N ASN A 26 11.64 -12.00 -2.49
CA ASN A 26 10.45 -12.80 -2.25
C ASN A 26 9.98 -12.54 -0.81
N ASN A 27 8.70 -12.78 -0.54
CA ASN A 27 8.12 -12.66 0.81
C ASN A 27 8.22 -11.26 1.39
N ILE A 28 7.86 -10.25 0.59
CA ILE A 28 7.80 -8.87 1.04
C ILE A 28 6.39 -8.33 0.94
N ILE A 29 6.11 -7.32 1.76
CA ILE A 29 4.88 -6.54 1.71
C ILE A 29 5.27 -5.10 1.45
N GLY A 30 4.60 -4.45 0.49
CA GLY A 30 4.83 -3.06 0.17
C GLY A 30 3.62 -2.20 0.52
N LEU A 31 3.88 -1.06 1.13
CA LEU A 31 2.90 -0.02 1.36
C LEU A 31 3.42 1.22 0.65
N ILE A 32 2.85 1.53 -0.51
CA ILE A 32 3.38 2.52 -1.44
C ILE A 32 2.30 3.56 -1.71
N GLY A 33 2.65 4.83 -1.55
CA GLY A 33 1.73 5.92 -1.78
C GLY A 33 2.30 7.02 -2.65
N SER A 34 1.41 7.84 -3.19
CA SER A 34 1.76 9.05 -3.91
C SER A 34 0.78 10.15 -3.55
N ASN A 35 1.31 11.30 -3.16
CA ASN A 35 0.52 12.49 -2.92
C ASN A 35 0.33 13.24 -4.24
N ASN A 36 -0.91 13.33 -4.68
CA ASN A 36 -1.28 13.99 -5.92
C ASN A 36 -2.21 15.16 -5.63
N TYR A 37 -2.24 16.12 -6.54
CA TYR A 37 -2.96 17.38 -6.35
C TYR A 37 -4.42 17.20 -5.91
N LYS A 38 -5.18 16.38 -6.61
CA LYS A 38 -6.61 16.21 -6.29
C LYS A 38 -6.89 15.01 -5.38
N LYS A 39 -6.18 13.94 -5.59
CA LYS A 39 -6.42 12.70 -4.85
C LYS A 39 -5.16 11.87 -4.78
N SER A 40 -4.74 11.58 -3.58
CA SER A 40 -3.59 10.72 -3.36
C SER A 40 -3.96 9.25 -3.56
N ILE A 41 -2.98 8.43 -3.79
CA ILE A 41 -3.14 7.00 -4.06
C ILE A 41 -2.29 6.21 -3.08
N LEU A 42 -2.87 5.17 -2.51
CA LEU A 42 -2.17 4.26 -1.60
C LEU A 42 -2.36 2.83 -2.09
N ILE A 43 -1.27 2.10 -2.16
CA ILE A 43 -1.26 0.71 -2.60
C ILE A 43 -0.65 -0.16 -1.50
N CYS A 44 -1.31 -1.27 -1.21
CA CYS A 44 -0.76 -2.34 -0.38
C CYS A 44 -0.59 -3.57 -1.27
N ALA A 45 0.61 -4.11 -1.30
CA ALA A 45 0.94 -5.24 -2.17
C ALA A 45 1.76 -6.28 -1.42
N SER A 46 1.64 -7.53 -1.80
CA SER A 46 2.31 -8.63 -1.13
C SER A 46 2.83 -9.65 -2.14
N SER A 47 4.06 -10.10 -1.92
CA SER A 47 4.62 -11.25 -2.63
C SER A 47 4.72 -12.48 -1.73
N LEU A 48 4.08 -12.45 -0.56
CA LEU A 48 4.08 -13.58 0.38
C LEU A 48 3.44 -14.80 -0.26
N LYS A 49 4.06 -15.96 -0.05
CA LYS A 49 3.53 -17.25 -0.50
C LYS A 49 2.97 -18.01 0.70
N ASN A 50 1.88 -18.75 0.46
CA ASN A 50 1.26 -19.58 1.51
C ASN A 50 0.90 -18.80 2.77
N SER A 51 0.45 -17.55 2.60
CA SER A 51 0.09 -16.68 3.70
C SER A 51 -1.40 -16.33 3.65
N ASN A 52 -1.98 -16.10 4.82
CA ASN A 52 -3.35 -15.62 4.95
C ASN A 52 -3.43 -14.08 4.95
N PHE A 53 -2.30 -13.41 4.82
CA PHE A 53 -2.28 -11.96 4.78
C PHE A 53 -3.07 -11.45 3.57
N ASP A 54 -3.99 -10.52 3.82
CA ASP A 54 -4.88 -9.96 2.81
C ASP A 54 -4.63 -8.46 2.67
N CYS A 55 -4.08 -8.06 1.53
CA CYS A 55 -3.82 -6.64 1.25
C CYS A 55 -5.10 -5.81 1.24
N LYS A 56 -6.21 -6.38 0.80
CA LYS A 56 -7.48 -5.67 0.78
C LYS A 56 -7.94 -5.32 2.20
N GLU A 57 -7.83 -6.27 3.13
CA GLU A 57 -8.16 -6.04 4.54
C GLU A 57 -7.23 -4.99 5.16
N ALA A 58 -5.92 -5.17 4.97
CA ALA A 58 -4.93 -4.23 5.49
C ALA A 58 -5.17 -2.83 4.96
N LEU A 59 -5.37 -2.69 3.65
CA LEU A 59 -5.57 -1.39 3.04
C LEU A 59 -6.87 -0.73 3.50
N SER A 60 -7.92 -1.50 3.73
CA SER A 60 -9.18 -0.97 4.27
C SER A 60 -8.96 -0.30 5.62
N LEU A 61 -8.21 -0.93 6.51
CA LEU A 61 -7.89 -0.38 7.82
C LEU A 61 -6.98 0.85 7.73
N ILE A 62 -5.99 0.80 6.85
CA ILE A 62 -5.04 1.90 6.68
C ILE A 62 -5.72 3.10 6.02
N SER A 63 -6.53 2.88 4.99
CA SER A 63 -7.18 3.96 4.25
C SER A 63 -8.18 4.72 5.09
N ASP A 64 -8.78 4.10 6.10
CA ASP A 64 -9.65 4.79 7.04
C ASP A 64 -8.92 5.91 7.79
N LYS A 65 -7.61 5.79 7.96
CA LYS A 65 -6.79 6.80 8.64
C LYS A 65 -6.50 8.02 7.76
N VAL A 66 -6.65 7.88 6.46
CA VAL A 66 -6.35 8.94 5.48
C VAL A 66 -7.57 9.33 4.64
N GLY A 67 -8.76 9.06 5.15
CA GLY A 67 -10.00 9.41 4.46
C GLY A 67 -10.17 8.72 3.11
N GLY A 68 -9.64 7.51 2.98
CA GLY A 68 -9.60 6.83 1.73
C GLY A 68 -10.65 5.74 1.57
N ARG A 69 -10.81 5.32 0.33
CA ARG A 69 -11.62 4.18 -0.03
C ARG A 69 -10.96 3.43 -1.18
N GLY A 70 -11.04 2.14 -1.13
CA GLY A 70 -10.50 1.33 -2.20
C GLY A 70 -10.86 -0.12 -2.06
N GLY A 71 -10.21 -0.92 -2.85
CA GLY A 71 -10.41 -2.35 -2.86
C GLY A 71 -9.34 -3.02 -3.68
N GLY A 72 -9.51 -4.28 -3.93
CA GLY A 72 -8.55 -5.02 -4.72
C GLY A 72 -8.59 -6.49 -4.41
N LYS A 73 -7.43 -7.10 -4.48
CA LYS A 73 -7.23 -8.53 -4.29
C LYS A 73 -6.37 -8.77 -3.07
N LYS A 74 -6.26 -10.04 -2.70
CA LYS A 74 -5.45 -10.46 -1.55
C LYS A 74 -3.99 -10.02 -1.66
N ASN A 75 -3.42 -10.01 -2.86
CA ASN A 75 -2.00 -9.68 -3.08
C ASN A 75 -1.75 -8.28 -3.61
N LEU A 76 -2.79 -7.52 -3.96
CA LEU A 76 -2.65 -6.16 -4.46
C LEU A 76 -3.97 -5.42 -4.30
N ALA A 77 -3.95 -4.35 -3.51
CA ALA A 77 -5.10 -3.49 -3.30
C ALA A 77 -4.69 -2.03 -3.42
N GLN A 78 -5.61 -1.17 -3.86
CA GLN A 78 -5.35 0.26 -4.00
C GLN A 78 -6.52 1.09 -3.50
N ALA A 79 -6.23 2.28 -3.01
CA ALA A 79 -7.22 3.23 -2.53
C ALA A 79 -6.89 4.64 -3.02
N GLY A 80 -7.93 5.41 -3.32
CA GLY A 80 -7.80 6.86 -3.41
C GLY A 80 -8.03 7.46 -2.02
N CYS A 81 -7.26 8.46 -1.65
CA CYS A 81 -7.32 9.01 -0.29
C CYS A 81 -6.89 10.47 -0.25
N ASP A 82 -6.97 11.06 0.94
CA ASP A 82 -6.46 12.40 1.21
C ASP A 82 -4.93 12.36 1.31
N GLU A 83 -4.32 13.49 1.68
CA GLU A 83 -2.88 13.58 1.83
C GLU A 83 -2.34 12.48 2.75
N ILE A 84 -1.30 11.81 2.27
CA ILE A 84 -0.61 10.76 3.03
C ILE A 84 0.60 11.40 3.71
N LYS A 85 0.73 11.17 5.02
CA LYS A 85 1.87 11.63 5.81
C LYS A 85 2.75 10.42 6.15
N SER A 86 4.02 10.68 6.45
CA SER A 86 4.93 9.59 6.86
C SER A 86 4.41 8.87 8.10
N SER A 87 3.74 9.58 9.01
CA SER A 87 3.11 8.98 10.19
C SER A 87 2.01 7.98 9.81
N ASN A 88 1.31 8.22 8.71
CA ASN A 88 0.29 7.28 8.22
C ASN A 88 0.93 5.97 7.74
N LEU A 89 2.11 6.06 7.12
CA LEU A 89 2.85 4.87 6.72
C LEU A 89 3.35 4.08 7.94
N ASP A 90 3.80 4.78 8.97
CA ASP A 90 4.23 4.14 10.22
C ASP A 90 3.06 3.42 10.89
N GLU A 91 1.89 4.05 10.95
CA GLU A 91 0.67 3.41 11.44
C GLU A 91 0.30 2.19 10.59
N GLY A 92 0.46 2.33 9.28
CA GLY A 92 0.21 1.25 8.33
C GLY A 92 1.10 0.03 8.59
N ILE A 93 2.37 0.26 8.89
CA ILE A 93 3.30 -0.81 9.25
C ILE A 93 2.79 -1.58 10.47
N GLU A 94 2.33 -0.88 11.50
CA GLU A 94 1.80 -1.50 12.70
C GLU A 94 0.54 -2.32 12.41
N ILE A 95 -0.36 -1.78 11.58
CA ILE A 95 -1.56 -2.50 11.15
C ILE A 95 -1.19 -3.79 10.43
N ILE A 96 -0.24 -3.71 9.49
CA ILE A 96 0.21 -4.88 8.74
C ILE A 96 0.82 -5.92 9.68
N LYS A 97 1.66 -5.50 10.62
CA LYS A 97 2.27 -6.41 11.60
C LYS A 97 1.22 -7.15 12.43
N ASN A 98 0.15 -6.46 12.81
CA ASN A 98 -0.92 -7.05 13.59
C ASN A 98 -1.75 -8.07 12.80
N LEU A 99 -1.73 -7.99 11.48
CA LEU A 99 -2.46 -8.91 10.60
C LEU A 99 -1.60 -10.09 10.13
N LEU A 100 -0.32 -10.07 10.40
CA LEU A 100 0.58 -11.19 10.08
C LEU A 100 0.51 -12.31 11.18
#